data_c69e64bd8d21cec47101101e5a4d36e6
#
_entry.id   c69e64bd8d21cec47101101e5a4d36e6
#
_cell.length_a   1.000
_cell.length_b   1.000
_cell.length_c   1.000
_cell.angle_alpha   90.00
_cell.angle_beta   90.00
_cell.angle_gamma   90.00
#
_symmetry.space_group_name_H-M   'P 1'
#
loop_
_entity.id
_entity.type
_entity.pdbx_description
1 polymer ?
#
loop_
_entity_poly.entity_id
_entity_poly.type
_entity_poly.pdbx_seq_one_letter_code
_entity_poly.pdbx_strand_id
1 'polypeptide(L)'
;MTEPKTHTLDAPGAVLHYDVRSNDASTQPVLLLIGSPMGAEGFVAQAGHFTDRTVVTYDPRGAGRSKRTDGASETTVEEQADDLHRLIDDLGTGPVDIFASSGGAVNALALVARHPEQVRILVAHEPPAAQELPDREQLLAVFEAIKETYLREGFGPAMAKFIEYGGMGEPDAFAVTLREVLTN
;
A
#
# COMPACT_ATOMS: atom_id res chain seq x y z
N MET A 1 -11.32 7.78 -19.30
CA MET A 1 -10.55 7.88 -18.04
C MET A 1 -9.61 9.07 -18.17
N THR A 2 -9.62 9.99 -17.22
CA THR A 2 -8.69 11.11 -17.21
C THR A 2 -7.28 10.62 -16.85
N GLU A 3 -6.26 11.26 -17.40
CA GLU A 3 -4.88 11.03 -16.93
C GLU A 3 -4.79 11.36 -15.44
N PRO A 4 -3.94 10.65 -14.69
CA PRO A 4 -3.79 10.94 -13.27
C PRO A 4 -3.20 12.34 -13.08
N LYS A 5 -3.74 13.07 -12.13
CA LYS A 5 -3.20 14.36 -11.71
C LYS A 5 -2.37 14.13 -10.44
N THR A 6 -1.10 14.53 -10.51
CA THR A 6 -0.18 14.41 -9.37
C THR A 6 -0.35 15.58 -8.40
N HIS A 7 -0.33 15.27 -7.12
CA HIS A 7 -0.40 16.19 -6.00
C HIS A 7 0.76 15.93 -5.02
N THR A 8 0.99 16.88 -4.13
CA THR A 8 1.94 16.75 -3.02
C THR A 8 1.24 17.11 -1.72
N LEU A 9 1.61 16.45 -0.64
CA LEU A 9 1.11 16.67 0.70
C LEU A 9 2.30 16.81 1.65
N ASP A 10 2.37 17.92 2.37
CA ASP A 10 3.33 18.11 3.44
C ASP A 10 2.90 17.32 4.69
N ALA A 11 3.72 16.36 5.10
CA ALA A 11 3.55 15.59 6.31
C ALA A 11 4.73 15.85 7.28
N PRO A 12 4.56 15.64 8.58
CA PRO A 12 5.67 15.76 9.53
C PRO A 12 6.86 14.89 9.11
N GLY A 13 7.99 15.52 8.78
CA GLY A 13 9.22 14.85 8.36
C GLY A 13 9.21 14.27 6.94
N ALA A 14 8.21 14.59 6.11
CA ALA A 14 8.18 14.14 4.71
C ALA A 14 7.33 15.05 3.81
N VAL A 15 7.60 14.95 2.49
CA VAL A 15 6.70 15.42 1.42
C VAL A 15 6.23 14.19 0.67
N LEU A 16 4.92 13.94 0.69
CA LEU A 16 4.29 12.80 0.03
C LEU A 16 3.81 13.19 -1.37
N HIS A 17 3.93 12.26 -2.32
CA HIS A 17 3.36 12.40 -3.65
C HIS A 17 2.22 11.40 -3.84
N TYR A 18 1.12 11.86 -4.42
CA TYR A 18 0.00 11.01 -4.76
C TYR A 18 -0.65 11.41 -6.08
N ASP A 19 -1.29 10.45 -6.74
CA ASP A 19 -1.95 10.64 -8.01
C ASP A 19 -3.44 10.40 -7.87
N VAL A 20 -4.24 11.30 -8.43
CA VAL A 20 -5.70 11.22 -8.43
C VAL A 20 -6.19 11.02 -9.86
N ARG A 21 -6.87 9.90 -10.11
CA ARG A 21 -7.62 9.64 -11.34
C ARG A 21 -9.08 9.93 -11.06
N SER A 22 -9.51 11.15 -11.35
CA SER A 22 -10.87 11.59 -11.05
C SER A 22 -11.92 10.96 -11.96
N ASN A 23 -13.06 10.64 -11.35
CA ASN A 23 -14.33 10.44 -12.03
C ASN A 23 -15.39 11.31 -11.34
N ASP A 24 -15.57 12.53 -11.83
CA ASP A 24 -16.46 13.54 -11.23
C ASP A 24 -17.95 13.15 -11.35
N ALA A 25 -18.28 12.21 -12.20
CA ALA A 25 -19.65 11.67 -12.35
C ALA A 25 -19.95 10.53 -11.37
N SER A 26 -18.93 10.03 -10.67
CA SER A 26 -19.09 8.91 -9.75
C SER A 26 -19.73 9.34 -8.43
N THR A 27 -20.63 8.50 -7.94
CA THR A 27 -21.16 8.56 -6.57
C THR A 27 -20.52 7.52 -5.65
N GLN A 28 -19.59 6.72 -6.17
CA GLN A 28 -18.88 5.72 -5.39
C GLN A 28 -17.81 6.38 -4.51
N PRO A 29 -17.53 5.83 -3.34
CA PRO A 29 -16.41 6.28 -2.52
C PRO A 29 -15.10 6.21 -3.29
N VAL A 30 -14.17 7.10 -2.96
CA VAL A 30 -12.79 7.06 -3.48
C VAL A 30 -12.16 5.72 -3.16
N LEU A 31 -11.48 5.12 -4.12
CA LEU A 31 -10.65 3.92 -3.93
C LEU A 31 -9.19 4.34 -3.78
N LEU A 32 -8.60 4.04 -2.63
CA LEU A 32 -7.19 4.22 -2.36
C LEU A 32 -6.46 2.89 -2.54
N LEU A 33 -5.49 2.85 -3.44
CA LEU A 33 -4.62 1.68 -3.69
C LEU A 33 -3.26 1.93 -3.06
N ILE A 34 -2.87 1.10 -2.11
CA ILE A 34 -1.65 1.32 -1.32
C ILE A 34 -0.78 0.07 -1.20
N GLY A 35 0.53 0.29 -1.28
CA GLY A 35 1.57 -0.69 -0.99
C GLY A 35 2.60 -0.10 -0.03
N SER A 36 3.55 -0.91 0.40
CA SER A 36 4.76 -0.44 1.06
C SER A 36 5.83 -1.56 0.97
N PRO A 37 7.02 -1.26 0.48
CA PRO A 37 7.55 0.03 -0.01
C PRO A 37 7.11 0.39 -1.45
N MET A 38 6.28 -0.43 -2.10
CA MET A 38 5.79 -0.20 -3.47
C MET A 38 4.99 1.10 -3.54
N GLY A 39 5.32 1.96 -4.49
CA GLY A 39 4.66 3.24 -4.74
C GLY A 39 3.51 3.15 -5.74
N ALA A 40 3.03 4.32 -6.16
CA ALA A 40 1.91 4.49 -7.11
C ALA A 40 2.10 3.73 -8.42
N GLU A 41 3.32 3.60 -8.89
CA GLU A 41 3.66 2.91 -10.15
C GLU A 41 3.26 1.43 -10.15
N GLY A 42 3.31 0.77 -8.99
CA GLY A 42 2.91 -0.63 -8.84
C GLY A 42 1.41 -0.87 -9.01
N PHE A 43 0.60 0.18 -8.97
CA PHE A 43 -0.85 0.11 -9.06
C PHE A 43 -1.43 0.64 -10.37
N VAL A 44 -0.60 1.03 -11.35
CA VAL A 44 -1.07 1.63 -12.62
C VAL A 44 -2.05 0.71 -13.36
N ALA A 45 -1.72 -0.57 -13.47
CA ALA A 45 -2.57 -1.56 -14.13
C ALA A 45 -3.89 -1.75 -13.39
N GLN A 46 -3.84 -1.95 -12.06
CA GLN A 46 -5.03 -2.13 -11.22
C GLN A 46 -5.94 -0.91 -11.24
N ALA A 47 -5.39 0.30 -11.10
CA ALA A 47 -6.14 1.54 -11.18
C ALA A 47 -6.92 1.67 -12.51
N GLY A 48 -6.37 1.12 -13.60
CA GLY A 48 -7.00 1.10 -14.91
C GLY A 48 -8.31 0.31 -14.97
N HIS A 49 -8.55 -0.63 -14.07
CA HIS A 49 -9.77 -1.44 -14.03
C HIS A 49 -10.94 -0.76 -13.32
N PHE A 50 -10.70 0.29 -12.53
CA PHE A 50 -11.73 1.02 -11.79
C PHE A 50 -12.09 2.32 -12.49
N THR A 51 -12.91 2.19 -13.55
CA THR A 51 -13.34 3.35 -14.37
C THR A 51 -14.62 4.01 -13.84
N ASP A 52 -15.28 3.41 -12.86
CA ASP A 52 -16.55 3.80 -12.29
C ASP A 52 -16.42 4.71 -11.07
N ARG A 53 -15.19 4.96 -10.60
CA ARG A 53 -14.90 5.76 -9.40
C ARG A 53 -13.59 6.53 -9.49
N THR A 54 -13.40 7.48 -8.60
CA THR A 54 -12.10 8.12 -8.39
C THR A 54 -11.14 7.15 -7.73
N VAL A 55 -9.93 7.03 -8.29
CA VAL A 55 -8.85 6.18 -7.76
C VAL A 55 -7.67 7.03 -7.37
N VAL A 56 -7.14 6.77 -6.18
CA VAL A 56 -5.94 7.43 -5.65
C VAL A 56 -4.85 6.39 -5.41
N THR A 57 -3.65 6.73 -5.84
CA THR A 57 -2.42 5.97 -5.55
C THR A 57 -1.39 6.92 -4.96
N TYR A 58 -0.51 6.43 -4.10
CA TYR A 58 0.52 7.29 -3.50
C TYR A 58 1.86 6.58 -3.39
N ASP A 59 2.91 7.36 -3.26
CA ASP A 59 4.24 6.88 -2.93
C ASP A 59 4.42 6.98 -1.40
N PRO A 60 4.69 5.87 -0.69
CA PRO A 60 4.95 5.93 0.75
C PRO A 60 6.15 6.81 1.09
N ARG A 61 6.20 7.35 2.31
CA ARG A 61 7.33 8.19 2.75
C ARG A 61 8.66 7.49 2.53
N GLY A 62 9.60 8.19 1.89
CA GLY A 62 10.93 7.66 1.56
C GLY A 62 10.98 6.73 0.36
N ALA A 63 9.85 6.45 -0.31
CA ALA A 63 9.78 5.65 -1.52
C ALA A 63 9.33 6.47 -2.74
N GLY A 64 9.69 6.02 -3.94
CA GLY A 64 9.31 6.67 -5.19
C GLY A 64 9.66 8.16 -5.22
N ARG A 65 8.63 8.99 -5.45
CA ARG A 65 8.75 10.46 -5.51
C ARG A 65 8.69 11.10 -4.12
N SER A 66 8.13 10.41 -3.11
CA SER A 66 8.00 10.92 -1.74
C SER A 66 9.35 10.98 -1.04
N LYS A 67 9.64 12.09 -0.38
CA LYS A 67 10.94 12.35 0.23
C LYS A 67 10.81 12.60 1.72
N ARG A 68 11.71 11.98 2.51
CA ARG A 68 11.90 12.36 3.91
C ARG A 68 12.65 13.70 4.00
N THR A 69 12.27 14.50 4.96
CA THR A 69 12.88 15.81 5.26
C THR A 69 13.52 15.87 6.65
N ASP A 70 13.29 14.84 7.45
CA ASP A 70 13.76 14.73 8.84
C ASP A 70 15.11 14.00 8.99
N GLY A 71 15.65 13.44 7.90
CA GLY A 71 16.93 12.71 7.92
C GLY A 71 16.86 11.32 8.58
N ALA A 72 15.69 10.85 9.02
CA ALA A 72 15.55 9.52 9.58
C ALA A 72 15.72 8.44 8.51
N SER A 73 16.35 7.31 8.88
CA SER A 73 16.60 6.17 8.00
C SER A 73 15.50 5.10 8.07
N GLU A 74 14.72 5.10 9.14
CA GLU A 74 13.67 4.12 9.39
C GLU A 74 12.30 4.79 9.34
N THR A 75 11.29 3.99 9.03
CA THR A 75 9.90 4.42 9.02
C THR A 75 9.09 3.44 9.88
N THR A 76 8.26 3.96 10.78
CA THR A 76 7.38 3.15 11.61
C THR A 76 6.02 2.94 10.96
N VAL A 77 5.29 1.93 11.40
CA VAL A 77 3.91 1.66 10.96
C VAL A 77 3.00 2.83 11.37
N GLU A 78 3.24 3.42 12.54
CA GLU A 78 2.49 4.57 13.06
C GLU A 78 2.67 5.81 12.20
N GLU A 79 3.90 6.10 11.75
CA GLU A 79 4.17 7.20 10.81
C GLU A 79 3.45 7.00 9.47
N GLN A 80 3.46 5.76 8.95
CA GLN A 80 2.78 5.43 7.71
C GLN A 80 1.26 5.53 7.85
N ALA A 81 0.70 5.10 8.97
CA ALA A 81 -0.73 5.23 9.26
C ALA A 81 -1.15 6.70 9.38
N ASP A 82 -0.30 7.55 9.99
CA ASP A 82 -0.52 8.99 10.10
C ASP A 82 -0.45 9.69 8.72
N ASP A 83 0.43 9.24 7.84
CA ASP A 83 0.49 9.70 6.46
C ASP A 83 -0.81 9.38 5.69
N LEU A 84 -1.32 8.16 5.84
CA LEU A 84 -2.59 7.75 5.23
C LEU A 84 -3.77 8.55 5.77
N HIS A 85 -3.82 8.78 7.10
CA HIS A 85 -4.81 9.63 7.74
C HIS A 85 -4.82 11.04 7.10
N ARG A 86 -3.64 11.68 6.99
CA ARG A 86 -3.49 13.00 6.40
C ARG A 86 -3.86 13.02 4.91
N LEU A 87 -3.49 11.99 4.17
CA LEU A 87 -3.86 11.88 2.76
C LEU A 87 -5.38 11.82 2.58
N ILE A 88 -6.09 11.04 3.41
CA ILE A 88 -7.54 10.94 3.36
C ILE A 88 -8.19 12.27 3.75
N ASP A 89 -7.65 12.97 4.74
CA ASP A 89 -8.12 14.30 5.14
C ASP A 89 -7.92 15.32 4.00
N ASP A 90 -6.77 15.30 3.32
CA ASP A 90 -6.46 16.20 2.19
C ASP A 90 -7.38 15.96 0.98
N LEU A 91 -7.81 14.72 0.76
CA LEU A 91 -8.79 14.39 -0.28
C LEU A 91 -10.18 15.00 0.01
N GLY A 92 -10.55 15.18 1.27
CA GLY A 92 -11.79 15.84 1.69
C GLY A 92 -13.09 15.16 1.23
N THR A 93 -13.05 13.88 0.90
CA THR A 93 -14.17 13.14 0.27
C THR A 93 -15.00 12.31 1.25
N GLY A 94 -14.67 12.31 2.55
CA GLY A 94 -15.25 11.42 3.55
C GLY A 94 -14.62 10.03 3.55
N PRO A 95 -15.26 9.01 4.11
CA PRO A 95 -14.70 7.68 4.20
C PRO A 95 -14.37 7.07 2.83
N VAL A 96 -13.19 6.46 2.74
CA VAL A 96 -12.67 5.84 1.51
C VAL A 96 -12.76 4.31 1.54
N ASP A 97 -12.71 3.69 0.38
CA ASP A 97 -12.40 2.27 0.24
C ASP A 97 -10.89 2.12 0.04
N ILE A 98 -10.29 1.12 0.68
CA ILE A 98 -8.85 0.87 0.59
C ILE A 98 -8.61 -0.55 0.10
N PHE A 99 -7.81 -0.69 -0.94
CA PHE A 99 -7.07 -1.91 -1.21
C PHE A 99 -5.61 -1.70 -0.81
N ALA A 100 -5.14 -2.51 0.11
CA ALA A 100 -3.80 -2.43 0.67
C ALA A 100 -3.06 -3.75 0.51
N SER A 101 -1.84 -3.72 -0.03
CA SER A 101 -1.03 -4.92 -0.27
C SER A 101 0.26 -4.92 0.54
N SER A 102 0.63 -6.10 1.05
CA SER A 102 1.88 -6.36 1.77
C SER A 102 2.07 -5.40 2.97
N GLY A 103 3.21 -4.72 3.09
CA GLY A 103 3.45 -3.70 4.11
C GLY A 103 2.40 -2.59 4.13
N GLY A 104 1.83 -2.23 2.99
CA GLY A 104 0.70 -1.30 2.91
C GLY A 104 -0.54 -1.81 3.66
N ALA A 105 -0.78 -3.13 3.67
CA ALA A 105 -1.87 -3.72 4.42
C ALA A 105 -1.68 -3.57 5.95
N VAL A 106 -0.44 -3.70 6.44
CA VAL A 106 -0.13 -3.43 7.86
C VAL A 106 -0.40 -1.98 8.22
N ASN A 107 0.04 -1.04 7.35
CA ASN A 107 -0.18 0.39 7.55
C ASN A 107 -1.68 0.75 7.55
N ALA A 108 -2.46 0.14 6.63
CA ALA A 108 -3.90 0.34 6.58
C ALA A 108 -4.65 -0.24 7.79
N LEU A 109 -4.22 -1.39 8.31
CA LEU A 109 -4.76 -1.95 9.54
C LEU A 109 -4.49 -1.03 10.74
N ALA A 110 -3.29 -0.44 10.83
CA ALA A 110 -2.96 0.55 11.86
C ALA A 110 -3.78 1.84 11.71
N LEU A 111 -4.03 2.29 10.47
CA LEU A 111 -4.95 3.41 10.20
C LEU A 111 -6.36 3.11 10.73
N VAL A 112 -6.94 1.96 10.35
CA VAL A 112 -8.30 1.59 10.79
C VAL A 112 -8.41 1.46 12.30
N ALA A 113 -7.36 0.96 12.96
CA ALA A 113 -7.34 0.87 14.43
C ALA A 113 -7.38 2.24 15.12
N ARG A 114 -6.88 3.30 14.46
CA ARG A 114 -6.77 4.67 15.02
C ARG A 114 -7.87 5.61 14.50
N HIS A 115 -8.28 5.43 13.25
CA HIS A 115 -9.21 6.29 12.51
C HIS A 115 -10.26 5.46 11.75
N PRO A 116 -11.06 4.62 12.45
CA PRO A 116 -12.04 3.73 11.79
C PRO A 116 -13.10 4.51 10.98
N GLU A 117 -13.35 5.76 11.33
CA GLU A 117 -14.31 6.64 10.65
C GLU A 117 -13.89 7.05 9.24
N GLN A 118 -12.60 6.95 8.91
CA GLN A 118 -12.07 7.33 7.60
C GLN A 118 -12.14 6.21 6.57
N VAL A 119 -12.42 4.98 6.99
CA VAL A 119 -12.38 3.80 6.12
C VAL A 119 -13.73 3.11 6.10
N ARG A 120 -14.35 3.02 4.92
CA ARG A 120 -15.60 2.29 4.74
C ARG A 120 -15.36 0.80 4.57
N ILE A 121 -14.43 0.44 3.67
CA ILE A 121 -14.02 -0.94 3.38
C ILE A 121 -12.50 -0.99 3.31
N LEU A 122 -11.89 -1.96 3.98
CA LEU A 122 -10.48 -2.30 3.83
C LEU A 122 -10.34 -3.73 3.29
N VAL A 123 -9.66 -3.87 2.16
CA VAL A 123 -9.12 -5.15 1.69
C VAL A 123 -7.63 -5.16 2.02
N ALA A 124 -7.26 -5.88 3.07
CA ALA A 124 -5.87 -6.08 3.50
C ALA A 124 -5.33 -7.37 2.85
N HIS A 125 -4.55 -7.21 1.77
CA HIS A 125 -4.01 -8.33 1.01
C HIS A 125 -2.60 -8.67 1.50
N GLU A 126 -2.43 -9.91 1.95
CA GLU A 126 -1.15 -10.49 2.38
C GLU A 126 -0.33 -9.60 3.34
N PRO A 127 -0.92 -9.12 4.46
CA PRO A 127 -0.14 -8.40 5.45
C PRO A 127 0.98 -9.30 6.00
N PRO A 128 2.23 -8.83 6.11
CA PRO A 128 3.33 -9.63 6.65
C PRO A 128 3.24 -9.75 8.18
N ALA A 129 2.20 -10.45 8.65
CA ALA A 129 1.88 -10.68 10.06
C ALA A 129 2.25 -12.11 10.49
N ALA A 130 3.42 -12.60 10.11
CA ALA A 130 3.85 -13.98 10.34
C ALA A 130 3.77 -14.42 11.80
N GLN A 131 3.92 -13.50 12.75
CA GLN A 131 3.87 -13.78 14.19
C GLN A 131 2.48 -14.21 14.68
N GLU A 132 1.43 -13.83 13.95
CA GLU A 132 0.04 -14.12 14.30
C GLU A 132 -0.47 -15.43 13.65
N LEU A 133 0.34 -16.08 12.81
CA LEU A 133 -0.06 -17.27 12.07
C LEU A 133 0.29 -18.57 12.84
N PRO A 134 -0.49 -19.65 12.64
CA PRO A 134 -0.24 -20.94 13.30
C PRO A 134 1.14 -21.53 12.99
N ASP A 135 1.68 -21.30 11.80
CA ASP A 135 2.97 -21.75 11.29
C ASP A 135 4.09 -20.69 11.45
N ARG A 136 3.92 -19.75 12.38
CA ARG A 136 4.82 -18.62 12.61
C ARG A 136 6.30 -18.98 12.70
N GLU A 137 6.65 -20.09 13.34
CA GLU A 137 8.05 -20.50 13.52
C GLU A 137 8.71 -20.79 12.18
N GLN A 138 7.98 -21.46 11.29
CA GLN A 138 8.46 -21.76 9.94
C GLN A 138 8.59 -20.49 9.11
N LEU A 139 7.61 -19.59 9.19
CA LEU A 139 7.61 -18.32 8.48
C LEU A 139 8.75 -17.39 8.94
N LEU A 140 8.95 -17.28 10.24
CA LEU A 140 10.05 -16.48 10.81
C LEU A 140 11.42 -17.03 10.40
N ALA A 141 11.59 -18.37 10.34
CA ALA A 141 12.81 -18.97 9.83
C ALA A 141 13.09 -18.62 8.36
N VAL A 142 12.05 -18.55 7.52
CA VAL A 142 12.19 -18.10 6.12
C VAL A 142 12.65 -16.64 6.06
N PHE A 143 12.03 -15.74 6.84
CA PHE A 143 12.45 -14.34 6.86
C PHE A 143 13.89 -14.15 7.38
N GLU A 144 14.30 -14.90 8.38
CA GLU A 144 15.70 -14.86 8.85
C GLU A 144 16.66 -15.35 7.77
N ALA A 145 16.32 -16.42 7.04
CA ALA A 145 17.13 -16.90 5.92
C ALA A 145 17.23 -15.90 4.76
N ILE A 146 16.17 -15.12 4.49
CA ILE A 146 16.20 -14.02 3.51
C ILE A 146 17.14 -12.91 3.99
N LYS A 147 17.04 -12.52 5.25
CA LYS A 147 17.89 -11.50 5.88
C LYS A 147 19.37 -11.92 5.88
N GLU A 148 19.67 -13.15 6.26
CA GLU A 148 21.04 -13.69 6.20
C GLU A 148 21.59 -13.68 4.77
N THR A 149 20.76 -14.03 3.78
CA THR A 149 21.14 -13.96 2.37
C THR A 149 21.44 -12.52 1.96
N TYR A 150 20.60 -11.54 2.40
CA TYR A 150 20.86 -10.13 2.13
C TYR A 150 22.22 -9.67 2.69
N LEU A 151 22.51 -10.03 3.94
CA LEU A 151 23.75 -9.64 4.60
C LEU A 151 25.00 -10.28 3.98
N ARG A 152 24.88 -11.50 3.48
CA ARG A 152 26.00 -12.26 2.89
C ARG A 152 26.18 -12.00 1.41
N GLU A 153 25.10 -11.93 0.62
CA GLU A 153 25.11 -11.97 -0.84
C GLU A 153 24.50 -10.73 -1.50
N GLY A 154 23.89 -9.85 -0.68
CA GLY A 154 23.29 -8.60 -1.13
C GLY A 154 21.83 -8.72 -1.58
N PHE A 155 21.32 -7.61 -2.14
CA PHE A 155 19.88 -7.43 -2.43
C PHE A 155 19.32 -8.45 -3.43
N GLY A 156 20.02 -8.69 -4.54
CA GLY A 156 19.50 -9.55 -5.63
C GLY A 156 19.15 -10.97 -5.19
N PRO A 157 20.09 -11.74 -4.60
CA PRO A 157 19.81 -13.08 -4.09
C PRO A 157 18.74 -13.13 -2.99
N ALA A 158 18.72 -12.14 -2.10
CA ALA A 158 17.69 -12.05 -1.05
C ALA A 158 16.29 -11.81 -1.64
N MET A 159 16.21 -10.94 -2.65
CA MET A 159 14.95 -10.66 -3.35
C MET A 159 14.45 -11.86 -4.13
N ALA A 160 15.36 -12.64 -4.76
CA ALA A 160 14.97 -13.88 -5.44
C ALA A 160 14.32 -14.88 -4.47
N LYS A 161 14.89 -15.07 -3.28
CA LYS A 161 14.28 -15.91 -2.22
C LYS A 161 12.93 -15.37 -1.74
N PHE A 162 12.80 -14.06 -1.59
CA PHE A 162 11.55 -13.43 -1.19
C PHE A 162 10.45 -13.66 -2.23
N ILE A 163 10.76 -13.52 -3.52
CA ILE A 163 9.83 -13.76 -4.63
C ILE A 163 9.41 -15.22 -4.69
N GLU A 164 10.36 -16.15 -4.53
CA GLU A 164 10.09 -17.60 -4.49
C GLU A 164 9.17 -17.95 -3.33
N TYR A 165 9.41 -17.40 -2.14
CA TYR A 165 8.57 -17.59 -0.98
C TYR A 165 7.16 -17.02 -1.16
N GLY A 166 7.04 -15.80 -1.71
CA GLY A 166 5.78 -15.10 -1.91
C GLY A 166 4.89 -15.67 -3.02
N GLY A 167 5.37 -16.66 -3.81
CA GLY A 167 4.62 -17.19 -4.94
C GLY A 167 4.29 -16.14 -6.01
N MET A 168 5.02 -15.02 -6.05
CA MET A 168 4.73 -13.87 -6.91
C MET A 168 5.10 -14.12 -8.40
N GLY A 169 4.85 -15.36 -8.89
CA GLY A 169 5.14 -15.75 -10.27
C GLY A 169 4.01 -15.51 -11.29
N GLU A 170 2.77 -15.21 -10.83
CA GLU A 170 1.60 -15.08 -11.71
C GLU A 170 0.81 -13.81 -11.41
N PRO A 171 1.00 -12.72 -12.20
CA PRO A 171 0.33 -11.42 -11.95
C PRO A 171 -1.19 -11.41 -12.19
N ASP A 172 -1.74 -12.35 -12.97
CA ASP A 172 -3.11 -12.26 -13.47
C ASP A 172 -4.20 -12.73 -12.49
N ALA A 173 -3.87 -13.58 -11.53
CA ALA A 173 -4.84 -14.06 -10.52
C ALA A 173 -5.30 -12.94 -9.56
N PHE A 174 -4.50 -11.92 -9.40
CA PHE A 174 -4.67 -10.84 -8.42
C PHE A 174 -5.78 -9.84 -8.78
N ALA A 175 -5.88 -9.47 -10.07
CA ALA A 175 -6.83 -8.46 -10.53
C ALA A 175 -8.30 -8.95 -10.51
N VAL A 176 -8.51 -10.26 -10.69
CA VAL A 176 -9.85 -10.87 -10.74
C VAL A 176 -10.48 -10.90 -9.35
N THR A 177 -9.75 -11.33 -8.33
CA THR A 177 -10.25 -11.48 -6.96
C THR A 177 -10.66 -10.14 -6.33
N LEU A 178 -9.90 -9.08 -6.60
CA LEU A 178 -10.20 -7.76 -6.05
C LEU A 178 -11.52 -7.20 -6.58
N ARG A 179 -11.79 -7.38 -7.87
CA ARG A 179 -13.04 -6.91 -8.48
C ARG A 179 -14.26 -7.60 -7.89
N GLU A 180 -14.18 -8.90 -7.64
CA GLU A 180 -15.28 -9.69 -7.05
C GLU A 180 -15.62 -9.24 -5.63
N VAL A 181 -14.61 -8.90 -4.82
CA VAL A 181 -14.81 -8.45 -3.42
C VAL A 181 -15.42 -7.04 -3.35
N LEU A 182 -15.06 -6.14 -4.29
CA LEU A 182 -15.54 -4.76 -4.28
C LEU A 182 -16.90 -4.55 -4.98
N THR A 183 -17.39 -5.56 -5.73
CA THR A 183 -18.66 -5.47 -6.47
C THR A 183 -19.83 -6.23 -5.82
N ASN A 184 -19.57 -7.03 -4.76
CA ASN A 184 -20.58 -7.68 -3.91
C ASN A 184 -20.80 -6.88 -2.62
#